data_6199d8439cb633c4e0eed7943264b258
#
_entry.id   6199d8439cb633c4e0eed7943264b258
#
_cell.length_a   1.000
_cell.length_b   1.000
_cell.length_c   1.000
_cell.angle_alpha   90.00
_cell.angle_beta   90.00
_cell.angle_gamma   90.00
#
_symmetry.space_group_name_H-M   'P 1'
#
loop_
_entity.id
_entity.type
_entity.pdbx_description
1 polymer ?
#
loop_
_entity_poly.entity_id
_entity_poly.type
_entity_poly.pdbx_seq_one_letter_code
_entity_poly.pdbx_strand_id
1 'polypeptide(L)'
;MKFHIAVNLERMDGSVDMPSVRDHVLEMIQMADRGGFEIAWAAEHHALEMTIAPNPFQILTWWADHTRNIRLGCGVANAAYWHPVNIAGEAAMLDLISGGRLEMGLGSGAYQREFDRMKPGLQQPDSWRYMQEMLPLVRSLWLGDVEHDGEYWQFPKSTSCPKPLQSSVPMWVAARSPITFDYAVENDCNIMCWPLTLPHSEAEKYKSQLDDAIAKSKSGTWNRTFALMRHTSVYENESDRDASIAAIRNVLGKFGNLMTKKGDVVNGFPDSVPLAELDGNARVDPEMLEENLMFGDAQTVIDKLRRYESMGINSYIYYASMGLDMEIQKRSLQSFIDKVMPEFS
;
A
#
# COMPACT_ATOMS: atom_id res chain seq x y z
N MET A 1 6.96 -4.87 17.56
CA MET A 1 6.19 -4.53 16.31
C MET A 1 7.16 -4.41 15.15
N LYS A 2 6.79 -4.83 13.92
CA LYS A 2 7.61 -4.67 12.71
C LYS A 2 7.19 -3.40 11.96
N PHE A 3 8.13 -2.75 11.29
CA PHE A 3 7.88 -1.51 10.57
C PHE A 3 8.15 -1.65 9.09
N HIS A 4 7.19 -1.21 8.28
CA HIS A 4 7.28 -1.11 6.83
C HIS A 4 7.10 0.34 6.42
N ILE A 5 7.55 0.72 5.23
CA ILE A 5 7.34 2.03 4.65
C ILE A 5 6.59 1.92 3.32
N ALA A 6 5.63 2.81 3.09
CA ALA A 6 5.01 3.03 1.79
C ALA A 6 5.28 4.48 1.36
N VAL A 7 5.87 4.64 0.21
CA VAL A 7 6.15 5.95 -0.39
C VAL A 7 5.94 5.87 -1.91
N ASN A 8 5.24 6.85 -2.45
CA ASN A 8 4.95 6.94 -3.87
C ASN A 8 5.76 8.07 -4.52
N LEU A 9 6.03 7.94 -5.80
CA LEU A 9 6.35 9.09 -6.62
C LEU A 9 5.06 9.92 -6.74
N GLU A 10 5.03 11.12 -6.15
CA GLU A 10 3.82 11.94 -6.09
C GLU A 10 4.07 13.39 -6.44
N ARG A 11 3.13 13.97 -7.17
CA ARG A 11 3.04 15.42 -7.36
C ARG A 11 1.60 15.87 -7.15
N MET A 12 1.42 16.93 -6.36
CA MET A 12 0.10 17.51 -6.14
C MET A 12 -0.27 18.49 -7.25
N ASP A 13 0.73 19.07 -7.92
CA ASP A 13 0.62 19.95 -9.08
C ASP A 13 1.90 19.89 -9.91
N GLY A 14 1.94 20.67 -11.00
CA GLY A 14 3.08 20.71 -11.93
C GLY A 14 4.28 21.55 -11.47
N SER A 15 4.28 22.13 -10.27
CA SER A 15 5.37 22.99 -9.78
C SER A 15 6.62 22.21 -9.38
N VAL A 16 6.46 20.95 -8.98
CA VAL A 16 7.55 20.06 -8.60
C VAL A 16 8.01 19.25 -9.81
N ASP A 17 9.30 19.25 -10.12
CA ASP A 17 9.87 18.48 -11.22
C ASP A 17 10.06 16.99 -10.86
N MET A 18 9.95 16.13 -11.86
CA MET A 18 10.04 14.67 -11.69
C MET A 18 11.43 14.17 -11.21
N PRO A 19 12.57 14.73 -11.66
CA PRO A 19 13.87 14.36 -11.09
C PRO A 19 13.93 14.57 -9.57
N SER A 20 13.44 15.69 -9.06
CA SER A 20 13.40 15.96 -7.61
C SER A 20 12.54 14.95 -6.86
N VAL A 21 11.36 14.61 -7.39
CA VAL A 21 10.49 13.57 -6.82
C VAL A 21 11.18 12.22 -6.79
N ARG A 22 11.82 11.81 -7.88
CA ARG A 22 12.57 10.56 -7.98
C ARG A 22 13.67 10.49 -6.91
N ASP A 23 14.49 11.54 -6.81
CA ASP A 23 15.65 11.55 -5.92
C ASP A 23 15.21 11.57 -4.45
N HIS A 24 14.15 12.32 -4.13
CA HIS A 24 13.54 12.33 -2.80
C HIS A 24 13.04 10.95 -2.39
N VAL A 25 12.24 10.28 -3.24
CA VAL A 25 11.71 8.95 -2.92
C VAL A 25 12.84 7.95 -2.72
N LEU A 26 13.88 7.99 -3.55
CA LEU A 26 15.05 7.12 -3.36
C LEU A 26 15.74 7.38 -2.02
N GLU A 27 15.93 8.64 -1.64
CA GLU A 27 16.53 9.00 -0.35
C GLU A 27 15.69 8.46 0.81
N MET A 28 14.35 8.61 0.77
CA MET A 28 13.43 8.06 1.79
C MET A 28 13.57 6.54 1.92
N ILE A 29 13.64 5.81 0.81
CA ILE A 29 13.81 4.36 0.82
C ILE A 29 15.18 3.95 1.38
N GLN A 30 16.23 4.68 1.04
CA GLN A 30 17.57 4.44 1.60
C GLN A 30 17.65 4.77 3.10
N MET A 31 16.94 5.81 3.57
CA MET A 31 16.81 6.09 4.99
C MET A 31 16.10 4.93 5.71
N ALA A 32 15.01 4.42 5.13
CA ALA A 32 14.27 3.30 5.68
C ALA A 32 15.10 2.00 5.73
N ASP A 33 15.87 1.70 4.68
CA ASP A 33 16.77 0.54 4.63
C ASP A 33 17.83 0.61 5.75
N ARG A 34 18.46 1.77 5.93
CA ARG A 34 19.44 1.98 7.02
C ARG A 34 18.78 2.03 8.40
N GLY A 35 17.55 2.52 8.48
CA GLY A 35 16.77 2.67 9.70
C GLY A 35 16.13 1.38 10.21
N GLY A 36 16.25 0.26 9.48
CA GLY A 36 15.75 -1.04 9.93
C GLY A 36 14.29 -1.31 9.61
N PHE A 37 13.71 -0.62 8.65
CA PHE A 37 12.40 -1.00 8.12
C PHE A 37 12.48 -2.35 7.40
N GLU A 38 11.46 -3.19 7.57
CA GLU A 38 11.47 -4.56 7.04
C GLU A 38 11.07 -4.61 5.56
N ILE A 39 10.07 -3.82 5.13
CA ILE A 39 9.54 -3.82 3.76
C ILE A 39 9.29 -2.39 3.27
N ALA A 40 9.68 -2.11 2.02
CA ALA A 40 9.31 -0.91 1.28
C ALA A 40 8.23 -1.25 0.24
N TRP A 41 7.12 -0.53 0.23
CA TRP A 41 5.96 -0.78 -0.61
C TRP A 41 5.83 0.25 -1.73
N ALA A 42 5.67 -0.23 -2.96
CA ALA A 42 5.24 0.55 -4.11
C ALA A 42 3.83 0.12 -4.54
N ALA A 43 2.92 1.07 -4.71
CA ALA A 43 1.57 0.81 -5.23
C ALA A 43 1.57 0.67 -6.77
N GLU A 44 0.42 0.30 -7.35
CA GLU A 44 0.14 0.41 -8.78
C GLU A 44 -1.01 1.37 -9.01
N HIS A 45 -0.74 2.45 -9.77
CA HIS A 45 -1.73 3.42 -10.20
C HIS A 45 -1.43 3.95 -11.60
N HIS A 46 -2.47 4.27 -12.35
CA HIS A 46 -2.38 4.66 -13.75
C HIS A 46 -3.00 6.03 -14.00
N ALA A 47 -2.30 6.85 -14.80
CA ALA A 47 -2.74 8.17 -15.24
C ALA A 47 -3.09 9.13 -14.08
N LEU A 48 -2.34 9.04 -12.97
CA LEU A 48 -2.49 9.87 -11.78
C LEU A 48 -1.13 10.37 -11.29
N GLU A 49 -0.97 11.69 -11.21
CA GLU A 49 0.26 12.32 -10.70
C GLU A 49 0.39 12.26 -9.17
N MET A 50 -0.71 12.07 -8.46
CA MET A 50 -0.70 11.86 -7.00
C MET A 50 -0.07 10.53 -6.59
N THR A 51 -0.02 9.56 -7.49
CA THR A 51 0.62 8.27 -7.26
C THR A 51 1.11 7.75 -8.61
N ILE A 52 2.36 8.04 -8.91
CA ILE A 52 2.97 7.68 -10.19
C ILE A 52 3.60 6.29 -10.05
N ALA A 53 2.87 5.28 -10.48
CA ALA A 53 3.31 3.89 -10.36
C ALA A 53 2.69 3.00 -11.45
N PRO A 54 2.95 3.28 -12.74
CA PRO A 54 2.36 2.52 -13.86
C PRO A 54 2.83 1.07 -13.93
N ASN A 55 3.99 0.77 -13.36
CA ASN A 55 4.50 -0.57 -13.15
C ASN A 55 5.30 -0.61 -11.84
N PRO A 56 4.74 -1.17 -10.76
CA PRO A 56 5.42 -1.22 -9.46
C PRO A 56 6.70 -2.04 -9.50
N PHE A 57 6.80 -3.08 -10.34
CA PHE A 57 8.00 -3.90 -10.43
C PHE A 57 9.21 -3.14 -10.97
N GLN A 58 9.02 -2.17 -11.86
CA GLN A 58 10.10 -1.29 -12.33
C GLN A 58 10.62 -0.40 -11.20
N ILE A 59 9.73 0.17 -10.40
CA ILE A 59 10.09 1.01 -9.25
C ILE A 59 10.84 0.18 -8.22
N LEU A 60 10.33 -1.00 -7.88
CA LEU A 60 10.93 -1.91 -6.92
C LEU A 60 12.29 -2.46 -7.39
N THR A 61 12.45 -2.69 -8.68
CA THR A 61 13.76 -3.10 -9.27
C THR A 61 14.78 -1.97 -9.14
N TRP A 62 14.37 -0.73 -9.37
CA TRP A 62 15.23 0.42 -9.14
C TRP A 62 15.61 0.57 -7.65
N TRP A 63 14.69 0.37 -6.72
CA TRP A 63 15.00 0.36 -5.29
C TRP A 63 15.90 -0.81 -4.91
N ALA A 64 15.75 -1.98 -5.56
CA ALA A 64 16.58 -3.15 -5.30
C ALA A 64 18.08 -2.88 -5.49
N ASP A 65 18.42 -2.11 -6.53
CA ASP A 65 19.81 -1.74 -6.85
C ASP A 65 20.42 -0.76 -5.84
N HIS A 66 19.57 0.03 -5.17
CA HIS A 66 19.97 1.11 -4.28
C HIS A 66 19.82 0.80 -2.78
N THR A 67 19.38 -0.41 -2.44
CA THR A 67 19.17 -0.88 -1.05
C THR A 67 19.81 -2.24 -0.82
N ARG A 68 19.98 -2.63 0.45
CA ARG A 68 20.66 -3.88 0.82
C ARG A 68 19.79 -4.87 1.59
N ASN A 69 19.04 -4.40 2.57
CA ASN A 69 18.37 -5.25 3.56
C ASN A 69 16.86 -5.25 3.40
N ILE A 70 16.28 -4.08 3.14
CA ILE A 70 14.84 -3.88 3.07
C ILE A 70 14.22 -4.76 1.97
N ARG A 71 13.12 -5.44 2.30
CA ARG A 71 12.36 -6.23 1.34
C ARG A 71 11.50 -5.30 0.47
N LEU A 72 11.10 -5.78 -0.68
CA LEU A 72 10.52 -4.95 -1.74
C LEU A 72 9.11 -5.44 -2.05
N GLY A 73 8.13 -4.69 -1.60
CA GLY A 73 6.72 -5.06 -1.65
C GLY A 73 5.94 -4.35 -2.75
N CYS A 74 5.23 -5.13 -3.55
CA CYS A 74 4.16 -4.59 -4.39
C CYS A 74 2.90 -4.42 -3.53
N GLY A 75 2.46 -3.21 -3.30
CA GLY A 75 1.35 -2.98 -2.36
C GLY A 75 0.22 -2.12 -2.92
N VAL A 76 -0.61 -2.56 -3.87
CA VAL A 76 -0.71 -3.90 -4.45
C VAL A 76 -0.71 -3.80 -5.99
N ALA A 77 -0.43 -4.90 -6.69
CA ALA A 77 -0.71 -4.99 -8.12
C ALA A 77 -2.21 -5.28 -8.34
N ASN A 78 -2.82 -4.59 -9.30
CA ASN A 78 -4.23 -4.72 -9.61
C ASN A 78 -4.48 -5.91 -10.55
N ALA A 79 -5.01 -6.99 -10.02
CA ALA A 79 -5.20 -8.24 -10.77
C ALA A 79 -5.87 -8.05 -12.14
N ALA A 80 -6.84 -7.14 -12.25
CA ALA A 80 -7.58 -6.92 -13.49
C ALA A 80 -6.76 -6.27 -14.62
N TYR A 81 -5.58 -5.69 -14.34
CA TYR A 81 -4.75 -5.01 -15.34
C TYR A 81 -3.64 -5.88 -15.91
N TRP A 82 -3.41 -7.07 -15.33
CA TRP A 82 -2.31 -7.95 -15.69
C TRP A 82 -2.79 -9.25 -16.32
N HIS A 83 -1.95 -9.82 -17.18
CA HIS A 83 -2.07 -11.21 -17.56
C HIS A 83 -1.28 -12.09 -16.57
N PRO A 84 -1.80 -13.26 -16.12
CA PRO A 84 -1.15 -14.07 -15.08
C PRO A 84 0.30 -14.46 -15.40
N VAL A 85 0.59 -14.81 -16.66
CA VAL A 85 1.94 -15.16 -17.09
C VAL A 85 2.89 -13.96 -17.01
N ASN A 86 2.41 -12.75 -17.37
CA ASN A 86 3.23 -11.54 -17.31
C ASN A 86 3.57 -11.17 -15.88
N ILE A 87 2.56 -11.07 -15.02
CA ILE A 87 2.79 -10.66 -13.63
C ILE A 87 3.64 -11.68 -12.86
N ALA A 88 3.46 -12.97 -13.12
CA ALA A 88 4.28 -14.01 -12.51
C ALA A 88 5.76 -13.87 -12.95
N GLY A 89 6.00 -13.54 -14.23
CA GLY A 89 7.35 -13.28 -14.77
C GLY A 89 7.99 -12.01 -14.19
N GLU A 90 7.26 -10.90 -14.16
CA GLU A 90 7.74 -9.62 -13.61
C GLU A 90 8.11 -9.76 -12.13
N ALA A 91 7.24 -10.37 -11.34
CA ALA A 91 7.49 -10.63 -9.92
C ALA A 91 8.71 -11.53 -9.71
N ALA A 92 8.82 -12.61 -10.46
CA ALA A 92 9.97 -13.52 -10.39
C ALA A 92 11.29 -12.85 -10.84
N MET A 93 11.23 -11.95 -11.82
CA MET A 93 12.38 -11.17 -12.25
C MET A 93 12.86 -10.22 -11.15
N LEU A 94 11.93 -9.51 -10.49
CA LEU A 94 12.25 -8.69 -9.34
C LEU A 94 12.85 -9.52 -8.20
N ASP A 95 12.29 -10.71 -7.93
CA ASP A 95 12.79 -11.59 -6.88
C ASP A 95 14.23 -12.02 -7.15
N LEU A 96 14.52 -12.40 -8.40
CA LEU A 96 15.87 -12.76 -8.85
C LEU A 96 16.86 -11.58 -8.72
N ILE A 97 16.50 -10.39 -9.23
CA ILE A 97 17.36 -9.20 -9.23
C ILE A 97 17.62 -8.72 -7.81
N SER A 98 16.61 -8.75 -6.95
CA SER A 98 16.72 -8.31 -5.55
C SER A 98 17.41 -9.33 -4.63
N GLY A 99 17.74 -10.53 -5.11
CA GLY A 99 18.33 -11.58 -4.27
C GLY A 99 17.32 -12.20 -3.30
N GLY A 100 16.06 -12.35 -3.70
CA GLY A 100 15.02 -13.00 -2.89
C GLY A 100 14.32 -12.06 -1.91
N ARG A 101 14.24 -10.76 -2.20
CA ARG A 101 13.61 -9.76 -1.33
C ARG A 101 12.17 -9.39 -1.71
N LEU A 102 11.56 -10.06 -2.67
CA LEU A 102 10.19 -9.79 -3.10
C LEU A 102 9.16 -10.10 -2.01
N GLU A 103 8.19 -9.18 -1.85
CA GLU A 103 6.90 -9.36 -1.18
C GLU A 103 5.78 -9.08 -2.19
N MET A 104 4.98 -10.08 -2.54
CA MET A 104 4.01 -9.97 -3.63
C MET A 104 2.61 -9.66 -3.14
N GLY A 105 2.17 -8.41 -3.29
CA GLY A 105 0.81 -7.99 -2.97
C GLY A 105 -0.10 -7.94 -4.19
N LEU A 106 -1.28 -8.52 -4.07
CA LEU A 106 -2.35 -8.50 -5.05
C LEU A 106 -3.61 -7.83 -4.49
N GLY A 107 -4.32 -7.11 -5.34
CA GLY A 107 -5.56 -6.46 -4.99
C GLY A 107 -6.53 -6.35 -6.17
N SER A 108 -7.73 -5.90 -5.86
CA SER A 108 -8.80 -5.72 -6.85
C SER A 108 -8.87 -4.31 -7.45
N GLY A 109 -7.99 -3.39 -7.02
CA GLY A 109 -8.07 -1.98 -7.43
C GLY A 109 -9.09 -1.16 -6.65
N ALA A 110 -8.91 0.16 -6.61
CA ALA A 110 -9.70 1.04 -5.74
C ALA A 110 -10.57 2.05 -6.50
N TYR A 111 -10.11 2.57 -7.63
CA TYR A 111 -10.72 3.74 -8.28
C TYR A 111 -11.41 3.37 -9.58
N GLN A 112 -12.73 3.62 -9.65
CA GLN A 112 -13.48 3.42 -10.90
C GLN A 112 -12.88 4.22 -12.07
N ARG A 113 -12.32 5.42 -11.82
CA ARG A 113 -11.67 6.22 -12.85
C ARG A 113 -10.48 5.53 -13.52
N GLU A 114 -9.75 4.71 -12.80
CA GLU A 114 -8.67 3.90 -13.38
C GLU A 114 -9.25 2.76 -14.23
N PHE A 115 -10.29 2.08 -13.76
CA PHE A 115 -10.97 1.04 -14.56
C PHE A 115 -11.56 1.60 -15.85
N ASP A 116 -12.18 2.77 -15.79
CA ASP A 116 -12.74 3.43 -16.98
C ASP A 116 -11.67 3.68 -18.07
N ARG A 117 -10.39 3.82 -17.67
CA ARG A 117 -9.25 4.04 -18.58
C ARG A 117 -8.52 2.74 -18.96
N MET A 118 -8.24 1.89 -17.98
CA MET A 118 -7.39 0.71 -18.14
C MET A 118 -8.18 -0.51 -18.61
N LYS A 119 -9.46 -0.62 -18.21
CA LYS A 119 -10.34 -1.74 -18.55
C LYS A 119 -11.79 -1.26 -18.70
N PRO A 120 -12.09 -0.51 -19.78
CA PRO A 120 -13.41 0.09 -19.99
C PRO A 120 -14.53 -0.95 -19.89
N GLY A 121 -15.59 -0.61 -19.15
CA GLY A 121 -16.74 -1.48 -18.91
C GLY A 121 -16.66 -2.30 -17.61
N LEU A 122 -15.49 -2.51 -17.03
CA LEU A 122 -15.37 -3.19 -15.74
C LEU A 122 -15.79 -2.25 -14.61
N GLN A 123 -16.71 -2.72 -13.76
CA GLN A 123 -17.07 -2.02 -12.52
C GLN A 123 -16.13 -2.44 -11.38
N GLN A 124 -15.71 -1.48 -10.57
CA GLN A 124 -14.75 -1.72 -9.48
C GLN A 124 -15.15 -2.89 -8.55
N PRO A 125 -16.43 -3.05 -8.13
CA PRO A 125 -16.82 -4.18 -7.30
C PRO A 125 -16.64 -5.56 -7.97
N ASP A 126 -16.73 -5.63 -9.31
CA ASP A 126 -16.59 -6.89 -10.05
C ASP A 126 -15.10 -7.31 -10.22
N SER A 127 -14.16 -6.38 -10.03
CA SER A 127 -12.73 -6.64 -10.16
C SER A 127 -12.20 -7.65 -9.12
N TRP A 128 -12.92 -7.85 -8.03
CA TRP A 128 -12.61 -8.86 -7.02
C TRP A 128 -12.47 -10.28 -7.60
N ARG A 129 -13.30 -10.64 -8.56
CA ARG A 129 -13.27 -11.95 -9.23
C ARG A 129 -11.93 -12.18 -9.97
N TYR A 130 -11.38 -11.14 -10.58
CA TYR A 130 -10.04 -11.21 -11.21
C TYR A 130 -8.97 -11.59 -10.20
N MET A 131 -9.00 -11.02 -9.01
CA MET A 131 -8.05 -11.35 -7.96
C MET A 131 -8.19 -12.81 -7.51
N GLN A 132 -9.41 -13.31 -7.37
CA GLN A 132 -9.68 -14.70 -6.97
C GLN A 132 -9.08 -15.71 -7.96
N GLU A 133 -9.10 -15.41 -9.26
CA GLU A 133 -8.51 -16.26 -10.30
C GLU A 133 -6.99 -16.05 -10.40
N MET A 134 -6.50 -14.80 -10.27
CA MET A 134 -5.09 -14.43 -10.45
C MET A 134 -4.16 -15.06 -9.41
N LEU A 135 -4.48 -14.98 -8.14
CA LEU A 135 -3.57 -15.36 -7.04
C LEU A 135 -3.12 -16.83 -7.13
N PRO A 136 -4.04 -17.82 -7.26
CA PRO A 136 -3.64 -19.21 -7.41
C PRO A 136 -2.87 -19.48 -8.70
N LEU A 137 -3.18 -18.77 -9.80
CA LEU A 137 -2.48 -18.89 -11.07
C LEU A 137 -1.02 -18.44 -10.97
N VAL A 138 -0.77 -17.29 -10.35
CA VAL A 138 0.59 -16.79 -10.14
C VAL A 138 1.43 -17.80 -9.36
N ARG A 139 0.90 -18.34 -8.26
CA ARG A 139 1.58 -19.39 -7.48
C ARG A 139 1.87 -20.64 -8.31
N SER A 140 0.89 -21.10 -9.08
CA SER A 140 1.05 -22.31 -9.92
C SER A 140 2.07 -22.10 -11.03
N LEU A 141 2.09 -20.94 -11.68
CA LEU A 141 3.06 -20.57 -12.72
C LEU A 141 4.50 -20.53 -12.19
N TRP A 142 4.70 -20.17 -10.93
CA TRP A 142 6.03 -20.24 -10.29
C TRP A 142 6.49 -21.67 -10.02
N LEU A 143 5.55 -22.60 -9.81
CA LEU A 143 5.87 -24.00 -9.54
C LEU A 143 6.14 -24.82 -10.81
N GLY A 144 5.42 -24.54 -11.90
CA GLY A 144 5.53 -25.36 -13.11
C GLY A 144 4.73 -24.84 -14.28
N ASP A 145 4.49 -25.74 -15.24
CA ASP A 145 3.63 -25.50 -16.38
C ASP A 145 2.15 -25.50 -15.97
N VAL A 146 1.41 -24.54 -16.47
CA VAL A 146 -0.04 -24.37 -16.25
C VAL A 146 -0.72 -24.16 -17.61
N GLU A 147 -1.79 -24.89 -17.85
CA GLU A 147 -2.80 -24.58 -18.87
C GLU A 147 -4.04 -24.10 -18.15
N HIS A 148 -4.68 -23.05 -18.65
CA HIS A 148 -5.81 -22.43 -17.96
C HIS A 148 -6.90 -22.03 -18.93
N ASP A 149 -8.14 -22.44 -18.60
CA ASP A 149 -9.37 -22.07 -19.29
C ASP A 149 -10.39 -21.56 -18.25
N GLY A 150 -10.13 -20.35 -17.74
CA GLY A 150 -10.93 -19.70 -16.69
C GLY A 150 -11.91 -18.68 -17.24
N GLU A 151 -12.56 -17.95 -16.32
CA GLU A 151 -13.55 -16.93 -16.68
C GLU A 151 -12.87 -15.67 -17.24
N TYR A 152 -11.71 -15.26 -16.68
CA TYR A 152 -11.05 -14.01 -17.01
C TYR A 152 -9.79 -14.21 -17.85
N TRP A 153 -9.11 -15.33 -17.70
CA TRP A 153 -7.92 -15.65 -18.51
C TRP A 153 -8.02 -17.05 -19.09
N GLN A 154 -7.63 -17.14 -20.35
CA GLN A 154 -7.46 -18.40 -21.06
C GLN A 154 -6.09 -18.37 -21.75
N PHE A 155 -5.27 -19.38 -21.50
CA PHE A 155 -3.95 -19.48 -22.13
C PHE A 155 -3.50 -20.96 -22.24
N PRO A 156 -2.75 -21.29 -23.31
CA PRO A 156 -2.20 -22.63 -23.47
C PRO A 156 -1.12 -22.89 -22.43
N LYS A 157 -0.64 -24.11 -22.36
CA LYS A 157 0.44 -24.51 -21.46
C LYS A 157 1.57 -23.50 -21.42
N SER A 158 1.78 -22.87 -20.29
CA SER A 158 2.69 -21.75 -20.05
C SER A 158 3.32 -21.86 -18.67
N THR A 159 4.42 -21.14 -18.45
CA THR A 159 5.09 -21.10 -17.16
C THR A 159 5.67 -19.72 -16.90
N SER A 160 6.03 -19.40 -15.65
CA SER A 160 6.81 -18.19 -15.34
C SER A 160 8.28 -18.40 -15.72
N CYS A 161 8.85 -17.46 -16.46
CA CYS A 161 10.28 -17.37 -16.75
C CYS A 161 10.76 -15.94 -16.45
N PRO A 162 11.68 -15.75 -15.45
CA PRO A 162 12.30 -16.80 -14.61
C PRO A 162 11.33 -17.40 -13.58
N LYS A 163 11.83 -18.31 -12.76
CA LYS A 163 11.21 -18.71 -11.49
C LYS A 163 11.72 -17.78 -10.39
N PRO A 164 10.93 -17.55 -9.32
CA PRO A 164 11.44 -16.84 -8.15
C PRO A 164 12.65 -17.55 -7.55
N LEU A 165 13.55 -16.77 -6.94
CA LEU A 165 14.67 -17.29 -6.17
C LEU A 165 14.19 -17.85 -4.82
N GLN A 166 13.19 -17.23 -4.23
CA GLN A 166 12.53 -17.72 -3.02
C GLN A 166 11.78 -19.01 -3.30
N SER A 167 11.92 -20.02 -2.44
CA SER A 167 11.14 -21.27 -2.53
C SER A 167 9.64 -21.04 -2.25
N SER A 168 9.30 -19.98 -1.54
CA SER A 168 7.93 -19.53 -1.28
C SER A 168 7.93 -18.01 -1.16
N VAL A 169 7.40 -17.34 -2.17
CA VAL A 169 7.25 -15.89 -2.17
C VAL A 169 6.12 -15.51 -1.20
N PRO A 170 6.35 -14.60 -0.23
CA PRO A 170 5.27 -14.11 0.63
C PRO A 170 4.22 -13.36 -0.19
N MET A 171 2.96 -13.80 -0.05
CA MET A 171 1.81 -13.18 -0.72
C MET A 171 1.05 -12.28 0.23
N TRP A 172 0.60 -11.13 -0.26
CA TRP A 172 -0.16 -10.15 0.49
C TRP A 172 -1.48 -9.81 -0.18
N VAL A 173 -2.50 -9.56 0.63
CA VAL A 173 -3.84 -9.15 0.18
C VAL A 173 -4.21 -7.85 0.88
N ALA A 174 -4.68 -6.87 0.11
CA ALA A 174 -5.32 -5.68 0.67
C ALA A 174 -6.75 -6.03 1.11
N ALA A 175 -7.04 -5.95 2.42
CA ALA A 175 -8.32 -6.34 2.98
C ALA A 175 -9.04 -5.20 3.71
N ARG A 176 -10.38 -5.11 3.51
CA ARG A 176 -11.25 -4.14 4.20
C ARG A 176 -12.62 -4.71 4.57
N SER A 177 -12.99 -5.83 4.00
CA SER A 177 -14.31 -6.46 4.17
C SER A 177 -14.17 -7.90 4.62
N PRO A 178 -15.16 -8.49 5.30
CA PRO A 178 -15.11 -9.89 5.76
C PRO A 178 -14.69 -10.88 4.68
N ILE A 179 -15.23 -10.73 3.46
CA ILE A 179 -14.89 -11.64 2.35
C ILE A 179 -13.41 -11.59 1.95
N THR A 180 -12.76 -10.43 2.07
CA THR A 180 -11.34 -10.30 1.76
C THR A 180 -10.44 -10.84 2.87
N PHE A 181 -10.88 -10.79 4.13
CA PHE A 181 -10.20 -11.46 5.24
C PHE A 181 -10.34 -12.98 5.14
N ASP A 182 -11.57 -13.49 4.91
CA ASP A 182 -11.83 -14.92 4.71
C ASP A 182 -10.92 -15.47 3.58
N TYR A 183 -10.88 -14.79 2.43
CA TYR A 183 -10.04 -15.16 1.30
C TYR A 183 -8.54 -15.17 1.63
N ALA A 184 -8.04 -14.14 2.32
CA ALA A 184 -6.64 -14.04 2.67
C ALA A 184 -6.22 -15.17 3.62
N VAL A 185 -7.04 -15.49 4.62
CA VAL A 185 -6.81 -16.58 5.56
C VAL A 185 -6.86 -17.94 4.86
N GLU A 186 -7.86 -18.19 4.00
CA GLU A 186 -7.99 -19.44 3.25
C GLU A 186 -6.84 -19.69 2.28
N ASN A 187 -6.26 -18.62 1.72
CA ASN A 187 -5.14 -18.67 0.78
C ASN A 187 -3.76 -18.49 1.45
N ASP A 188 -3.69 -18.50 2.78
CA ASP A 188 -2.45 -18.39 3.54
C ASP A 188 -1.63 -17.15 3.14
N CYS A 189 -2.29 -15.99 3.01
CA CYS A 189 -1.70 -14.71 2.67
C CYS A 189 -1.49 -13.82 3.88
N ASN A 190 -0.46 -12.96 3.83
CA ASN A 190 -0.36 -11.80 4.70
C ASN A 190 -1.44 -10.79 4.34
N ILE A 191 -1.80 -9.93 5.28
CA ILE A 191 -2.86 -8.95 5.12
C ILE A 191 -2.33 -7.54 5.37
N MET A 192 -2.67 -6.61 4.48
CA MET A 192 -2.49 -5.18 4.70
C MET A 192 -3.84 -4.46 4.68
N CYS A 193 -4.03 -3.54 5.63
CA CYS A 193 -5.22 -2.72 5.74
C CYS A 193 -4.86 -1.24 5.77
N TRP A 194 -5.70 -0.43 5.11
CA TRP A 194 -5.58 1.03 5.13
C TRP A 194 -6.92 1.65 5.52
N PRO A 195 -7.10 2.04 6.79
CA PRO A 195 -8.35 2.64 7.27
C PRO A 195 -8.53 4.11 6.88
N LEU A 196 -7.69 4.65 5.97
CA LEU A 196 -7.75 6.06 5.56
C LEU A 196 -7.67 7.01 6.76
N THR A 197 -8.60 7.97 6.84
CA THR A 197 -8.75 8.93 7.96
C THR A 197 -9.79 8.47 8.99
N LEU A 198 -10.25 7.21 8.91
CA LEU A 198 -11.23 6.68 9.86
C LEU A 198 -10.61 6.52 11.27
N PRO A 199 -11.42 6.57 12.32
CA PRO A 199 -10.97 6.43 13.71
C PRO A 199 -10.18 5.13 13.97
N HIS A 200 -9.47 5.09 15.09
CA HIS A 200 -8.72 3.90 15.52
C HIS A 200 -9.63 2.66 15.73
N SER A 201 -10.92 2.86 16.03
CA SER A 201 -11.92 1.78 16.09
C SER A 201 -12.08 1.00 14.77
N GLU A 202 -11.71 1.58 13.63
CA GLU A 202 -11.69 0.82 12.37
C GLU A 202 -10.57 -0.25 12.37
N ALA A 203 -9.46 -0.01 13.07
CA ALA A 203 -8.42 -1.02 13.25
C ALA A 203 -8.92 -2.18 14.14
N GLU A 204 -9.68 -1.88 15.19
CA GLU A 204 -10.34 -2.88 16.04
C GLU A 204 -11.31 -3.75 15.23
N LYS A 205 -12.11 -3.12 14.38
CA LYS A 205 -13.04 -3.81 13.46
C LYS A 205 -12.29 -4.74 12.49
N TYR A 206 -11.19 -4.28 11.89
CA TYR A 206 -10.38 -5.11 11.00
C TYR A 206 -9.77 -6.30 11.75
N LYS A 207 -9.29 -6.09 12.97
CA LYS A 207 -8.80 -7.18 13.81
C LYS A 207 -9.89 -8.21 14.13
N SER A 208 -11.10 -7.74 14.48
CA SER A 208 -12.25 -8.64 14.69
C SER A 208 -12.61 -9.43 13.44
N GLN A 209 -12.59 -8.82 12.25
CA GLN A 209 -12.84 -9.51 10.99
C GLN A 209 -11.78 -10.59 10.69
N LEU A 210 -10.51 -10.31 11.02
CA LEU A 210 -9.43 -11.30 10.92
C LEU A 210 -9.66 -12.47 11.87
N ASP A 211 -10.01 -12.21 13.14
CA ASP A 211 -10.25 -13.25 14.14
C ASP A 211 -11.44 -14.13 13.73
N ASP A 212 -12.51 -13.53 13.21
CA ASP A 212 -13.66 -14.25 12.67
C ASP A 212 -13.27 -15.12 11.45
N ALA A 213 -12.44 -14.62 10.56
CA ALA A 213 -11.96 -15.36 9.39
C ALA A 213 -11.10 -16.58 9.83
N ILE A 214 -10.21 -16.39 10.81
CA ILE A 214 -9.40 -17.47 11.37
C ILE A 214 -10.30 -18.53 12.01
N ALA A 215 -11.27 -18.13 12.82
CA ALA A 215 -12.19 -19.03 13.49
C ALA A 215 -13.05 -19.87 12.52
N LYS A 216 -13.42 -19.30 11.36
CA LYS A 216 -14.15 -19.99 10.29
C LYS A 216 -13.27 -20.87 9.41
N SER A 217 -11.96 -20.63 9.37
CA SER A 217 -11.04 -21.36 8.50
C SER A 217 -10.95 -22.83 8.87
N LYS A 218 -10.66 -23.71 7.91
CA LYS A 218 -10.51 -25.14 8.15
C LYS A 218 -9.40 -25.50 9.13
N SER A 219 -8.34 -24.68 9.17
CA SER A 219 -7.19 -24.91 10.05
C SER A 219 -7.42 -24.38 11.47
N GLY A 220 -8.31 -23.40 11.65
CA GLY A 220 -8.48 -22.65 12.89
C GLY A 220 -7.25 -21.84 13.31
N THR A 221 -6.23 -21.75 12.43
CA THR A 221 -4.96 -21.06 12.69
C THR A 221 -4.52 -20.26 11.47
N TRP A 222 -3.84 -19.15 11.75
CA TRP A 222 -3.24 -18.31 10.71
C TRP A 222 -1.96 -17.68 11.29
N ASN A 223 -0.82 -18.00 10.72
CA ASN A 223 0.48 -17.53 11.20
C ASN A 223 1.16 -16.68 10.14
N ARG A 224 0.53 -15.56 9.80
CA ARG A 224 0.99 -14.59 8.81
C ARG A 224 1.01 -13.19 9.42
N THR A 225 1.39 -12.22 8.64
CA THR A 225 1.51 -10.83 9.08
C THR A 225 0.21 -10.07 8.84
N PHE A 226 -0.25 -9.34 9.85
CA PHE A 226 -1.30 -8.34 9.74
C PHE A 226 -0.71 -6.96 9.89
N ALA A 227 -0.66 -6.21 8.79
CA ALA A 227 -0.07 -4.89 8.73
C ALA A 227 -1.15 -3.80 8.59
N LEU A 228 -1.03 -2.75 9.38
CA LEU A 228 -1.92 -1.59 9.31
C LEU A 228 -1.16 -0.37 8.80
N MET A 229 -1.69 0.26 7.74
CA MET A 229 -1.11 1.45 7.12
C MET A 229 -1.84 2.71 7.54
N ARG A 230 -1.11 3.76 7.91
CA ARG A 230 -1.63 5.10 8.15
C ARG A 230 -0.68 6.15 7.58
N HIS A 231 -1.22 7.25 7.08
CA HIS A 231 -0.42 8.46 6.89
C HIS A 231 0.25 8.83 8.19
N THR A 232 1.55 9.08 8.13
CA THR A 232 2.40 9.26 9.31
C THR A 232 3.18 10.57 9.19
N SER A 233 3.14 11.38 10.23
CA SER A 233 4.00 12.55 10.39
C SER A 233 4.41 12.72 11.84
N VAL A 234 5.70 12.56 12.12
CA VAL A 234 6.30 12.84 13.42
C VAL A 234 6.91 14.23 13.38
N TYR A 235 6.44 15.13 14.21
CA TYR A 235 6.87 16.52 14.22
C TYR A 235 7.17 17.01 15.65
N GLU A 236 8.02 18.03 15.76
CA GLU A 236 8.45 18.60 17.04
C GLU A 236 8.06 20.07 17.19
N ASN A 237 7.42 20.64 16.17
CA ASN A 237 7.02 22.04 16.15
C ASN A 237 5.69 22.24 15.42
N GLU A 238 5.00 23.35 15.74
CA GLU A 238 3.70 23.68 15.18
C GLU A 238 3.72 23.90 13.65
N SER A 239 4.83 24.42 13.12
CA SER A 239 4.94 24.66 11.66
C SER A 239 4.89 23.35 10.87
N ASP A 240 5.60 22.31 11.30
CA ASP A 240 5.58 21.01 10.64
C ASP A 240 4.23 20.28 10.85
N ARG A 241 3.59 20.49 12.03
CA ARG A 241 2.22 20.05 12.31
C ARG A 241 1.22 20.66 11.32
N ASP A 242 1.19 21.97 11.23
CA ASP A 242 0.26 22.69 10.37
C ASP A 242 0.46 22.36 8.90
N ALA A 243 1.73 22.21 8.44
CA ALA A 243 2.07 21.75 7.12
C ALA A 243 1.52 20.33 6.84
N SER A 244 1.65 19.41 7.79
CA SER A 244 1.14 18.04 7.67
C SER A 244 -0.38 18.00 7.57
N ILE A 245 -1.08 18.77 8.38
CA ILE A 245 -2.56 18.89 8.33
C ILE A 245 -3.00 19.51 6.99
N ALA A 246 -2.33 20.57 6.55
CA ALA A 246 -2.66 21.20 5.26
C ALA A 246 -2.42 20.25 4.08
N ALA A 247 -1.32 19.51 4.08
CA ALA A 247 -0.98 18.54 3.04
C ALA A 247 -2.03 17.42 2.96
N ILE A 248 -2.36 16.76 4.07
CA ILE A 248 -3.35 15.67 4.05
C ILE A 248 -4.74 16.18 3.64
N ARG A 249 -5.14 17.38 4.03
CA ARG A 249 -6.42 17.97 3.59
C ARG A 249 -6.45 18.23 2.08
N ASN A 250 -5.35 18.68 1.49
CA ASN A 250 -5.23 18.83 0.05
C ASN A 250 -5.38 17.48 -0.66
N VAL A 251 -4.68 16.44 -0.18
CA VAL A 251 -4.81 15.08 -0.69
C VAL A 251 -6.23 14.57 -0.60
N LEU A 252 -6.92 14.77 0.52
CA LEU A 252 -8.32 14.33 0.69
C LEU A 252 -9.26 14.98 -0.31
N GLY A 253 -9.08 16.25 -0.64
CA GLY A 253 -9.83 16.94 -1.68
C GLY A 253 -9.65 16.27 -3.05
N LYS A 254 -8.41 15.93 -3.42
CA LYS A 254 -8.07 15.25 -4.66
C LYS A 254 -8.56 13.80 -4.68
N PHE A 255 -8.43 13.06 -3.58
CA PHE A 255 -9.02 11.73 -3.40
C PHE A 255 -10.54 11.73 -3.51
N GLY A 256 -11.19 12.78 -3.01
CA GLY A 256 -12.63 12.99 -3.18
C GLY A 256 -13.06 12.93 -4.65
N ASN A 257 -12.29 13.53 -5.55
CA ASN A 257 -12.52 13.44 -7.00
C ASN A 257 -12.41 11.99 -7.51
N LEU A 258 -11.37 11.26 -7.10
CA LEU A 258 -11.14 9.87 -7.55
C LEU A 258 -12.26 8.93 -7.08
N MET A 259 -12.79 9.14 -5.88
CA MET A 259 -13.84 8.31 -5.29
C MET A 259 -15.23 8.68 -5.79
N THR A 260 -15.55 9.97 -5.95
CA THR A 260 -16.91 10.45 -6.27
C THR A 260 -17.11 10.78 -7.74
N LYS A 261 -16.05 10.82 -8.53
CA LYS A 261 -16.03 11.29 -9.93
C LYS A 261 -16.50 12.76 -10.09
N LYS A 262 -16.42 13.56 -9.02
CA LYS A 262 -16.68 15.01 -9.10
C LYS A 262 -15.44 15.74 -9.61
N GLY A 263 -15.59 16.61 -10.60
CA GLY A 263 -14.49 17.33 -11.26
C GLY A 263 -13.72 16.49 -12.28
N ASP A 264 -12.71 17.08 -12.91
CA ASP A 264 -11.91 16.45 -13.96
C ASP A 264 -10.56 15.95 -13.46
N VAL A 265 -9.87 15.19 -14.29
CA VAL A 265 -8.46 14.83 -14.12
C VAL A 265 -7.73 15.27 -15.39
N VAL A 266 -6.96 16.33 -15.28
CA VAL A 266 -6.25 16.95 -16.42
C VAL A 266 -4.76 16.65 -16.30
N ASN A 267 -4.17 16.05 -17.33
CA ASN A 267 -2.75 15.65 -17.35
C ASN A 267 -2.32 14.84 -16.09
N GLY A 268 -3.22 14.01 -15.56
CA GLY A 268 -2.97 13.20 -14.37
C GLY A 268 -3.23 13.91 -13.04
N PHE A 269 -3.53 15.21 -13.04
CA PHE A 269 -3.85 15.98 -11.84
C PHE A 269 -5.37 16.03 -11.63
N PRO A 270 -5.92 15.44 -10.57
CA PRO A 270 -7.33 15.55 -10.24
C PRO A 270 -7.65 16.93 -9.69
N ASP A 271 -8.80 17.50 -10.12
CA ASP A 271 -9.37 18.66 -9.45
C ASP A 271 -9.65 18.35 -7.98
N SER A 272 -9.52 19.33 -7.11
CA SER A 272 -9.86 19.16 -5.70
C SER A 272 -11.36 19.32 -5.49
N VAL A 273 -11.99 18.35 -4.88
CA VAL A 273 -13.38 18.48 -4.36
C VAL A 273 -13.34 19.30 -3.07
N PRO A 274 -14.21 20.31 -2.91
CA PRO A 274 -14.29 21.04 -1.66
C PRO A 274 -14.51 20.10 -0.47
N LEU A 275 -13.72 20.26 0.59
CA LEU A 275 -13.78 19.36 1.76
C LEU A 275 -15.16 19.35 2.42
N ALA A 276 -15.92 20.45 2.32
CA ALA A 276 -17.29 20.53 2.83
C ALA A 276 -18.28 19.61 2.08
N GLU A 277 -17.92 19.15 0.88
CA GLU A 277 -18.72 18.22 0.08
C GLU A 277 -18.33 16.75 0.29
N LEU A 278 -17.25 16.49 1.02
CA LEU A 278 -16.84 15.14 1.37
C LEU A 278 -17.66 14.67 2.58
N ASP A 279 -18.10 13.41 2.52
CA ASP A 279 -18.94 12.82 3.56
C ASP A 279 -18.32 12.96 4.97
N GLY A 280 -19.01 13.74 5.80
CA GLY A 280 -18.66 13.96 7.19
C GLY A 280 -17.50 14.95 7.38
N ASN A 281 -17.79 16.21 7.69
CA ASN A 281 -16.79 17.23 8.03
C ASN A 281 -15.78 16.77 9.11
N ALA A 282 -16.17 15.84 9.99
CA ALA A 282 -15.31 15.25 11.01
C ALA A 282 -14.07 14.52 10.41
N ARG A 283 -14.17 13.97 9.19
CA ARG A 283 -13.06 13.24 8.55
C ARG A 283 -11.97 14.15 8.00
N VAL A 284 -12.24 15.43 7.86
CA VAL A 284 -11.34 16.45 7.29
C VAL A 284 -11.03 17.56 8.30
N ASP A 285 -11.61 17.47 9.49
CA ASP A 285 -11.33 18.36 10.60
C ASP A 285 -9.89 18.19 11.09
N PRO A 286 -9.11 19.28 11.32
CA PRO A 286 -7.71 19.20 11.73
C PRO A 286 -7.46 18.38 12.99
N GLU A 287 -8.27 18.56 14.04
CA GLU A 287 -8.11 17.85 15.31
C GLU A 287 -8.43 16.36 15.15
N MET A 288 -9.47 16.03 14.37
CA MET A 288 -9.82 14.65 14.07
C MET A 288 -8.79 13.97 13.17
N LEU A 289 -8.17 14.68 12.24
CA LEU A 289 -7.09 14.16 11.41
C LEU A 289 -5.86 13.84 12.27
N GLU A 290 -5.49 14.75 13.16
CA GLU A 290 -4.39 14.54 14.10
C GLU A 290 -4.66 13.34 15.02
N GLU A 291 -5.88 13.21 15.56
CA GLU A 291 -6.27 12.05 16.37
C GLU A 291 -6.23 10.75 15.58
N ASN A 292 -6.85 10.68 14.40
CA ASN A 292 -7.09 9.45 13.66
C ASN A 292 -5.86 8.97 12.85
N LEU A 293 -4.97 9.87 12.46
CA LEU A 293 -3.75 9.53 11.72
C LEU A 293 -2.58 9.28 12.67
N MET A 294 -1.48 8.80 12.15
CA MET A 294 -0.25 8.63 12.92
C MET A 294 0.55 9.94 12.94
N PHE A 295 -0.14 11.00 13.41
CA PHE A 295 0.36 12.36 13.54
C PHE A 295 0.61 12.69 15.00
N GLY A 296 1.69 13.40 15.29
CA GLY A 296 2.05 13.85 16.64
C GLY A 296 3.55 13.96 16.85
N ASP A 297 3.93 14.31 18.06
CA ASP A 297 5.31 14.11 18.51
C ASP A 297 5.64 12.61 18.67
N ALA A 298 6.89 12.30 18.91
CA ALA A 298 7.32 10.91 19.02
C ALA A 298 6.53 10.12 20.09
N GLN A 299 6.26 10.73 21.26
CA GLN A 299 5.54 10.06 22.35
C GLN A 299 4.09 9.76 21.96
N THR A 300 3.40 10.72 21.37
CA THR A 300 2.04 10.54 20.84
C THR A 300 1.95 9.41 19.83
N VAL A 301 2.91 9.34 18.92
CA VAL A 301 2.98 8.27 17.90
C VAL A 301 3.27 6.91 18.56
N ILE A 302 4.17 6.85 19.56
CA ILE A 302 4.44 5.63 20.33
C ILE A 302 3.16 5.14 21.01
N ASP A 303 2.42 6.03 21.68
CA ASP A 303 1.20 5.66 22.40
C ASP A 303 0.12 5.10 21.46
N LYS A 304 -0.04 5.71 20.28
CA LYS A 304 -0.95 5.21 19.23
C LYS A 304 -0.52 3.83 18.69
N LEU A 305 0.77 3.61 18.48
CA LEU A 305 1.31 2.32 18.04
C LEU A 305 1.20 1.24 19.12
N ARG A 306 1.41 1.57 20.40
CA ARG A 306 1.18 0.66 21.53
C ARG A 306 -0.27 0.20 21.60
N ARG A 307 -1.22 1.08 21.31
CA ARG A 307 -2.62 0.69 21.17
C ARG A 307 -2.82 -0.36 20.09
N TYR A 308 -2.20 -0.21 18.92
CA TYR A 308 -2.27 -1.22 17.85
C TYR A 308 -1.59 -2.53 18.25
N GLU A 309 -0.44 -2.47 18.88
CA GLU A 309 0.26 -3.65 19.40
C GLU A 309 -0.60 -4.43 20.41
N SER A 310 -1.30 -3.72 21.31
CA SER A 310 -2.20 -4.36 22.29
C SER A 310 -3.42 -5.04 21.66
N MET A 311 -3.82 -4.64 20.45
CA MET A 311 -4.85 -5.33 19.65
C MET A 311 -4.31 -6.59 18.93
N GLY A 312 -3.01 -6.86 18.98
CA GLY A 312 -2.37 -7.95 18.25
C GLY A 312 -2.03 -7.60 16.78
N ILE A 313 -1.99 -6.32 16.43
CA ILE A 313 -1.45 -5.86 15.14
C ILE A 313 0.07 -5.91 15.24
N ASN A 314 0.70 -6.79 14.48
CA ASN A 314 2.12 -7.08 14.62
C ASN A 314 3.02 -6.29 13.66
N SER A 315 2.44 -5.58 12.69
CA SER A 315 3.18 -4.78 11.71
C SER A 315 2.48 -3.47 11.41
N TYR A 316 3.28 -2.43 11.27
CA TYR A 316 2.82 -1.08 10.93
C TYR A 316 3.48 -0.59 9.65
N ILE A 317 2.69 0.00 8.74
CA ILE A 317 3.18 0.61 7.50
C ILE A 317 3.14 2.13 7.65
N TYR A 318 4.32 2.73 7.77
CA TYR A 318 4.53 4.17 7.70
C TYR A 318 4.18 4.64 6.29
N TYR A 319 3.06 5.34 6.10
CA TYR A 319 2.70 5.89 4.80
C TYR A 319 3.14 7.35 4.69
N ALA A 320 4.20 7.58 3.92
CA ALA A 320 4.84 8.88 3.79
C ALA A 320 4.11 9.84 2.84
N SER A 321 3.44 9.28 1.80
CA SER A 321 2.90 10.06 0.68
C SER A 321 1.60 10.77 1.05
N MET A 322 1.65 12.09 1.12
CA MET A 322 0.49 12.97 1.41
C MET A 322 0.68 14.39 0.88
N GLY A 323 1.57 14.57 -0.12
CA GLY A 323 1.86 15.89 -0.69
C GLY A 323 2.55 16.86 0.28
N LEU A 324 3.19 16.34 1.31
CA LEU A 324 3.96 17.14 2.27
C LEU A 324 5.31 17.55 1.65
N ASP A 325 5.84 18.69 2.08
CA ASP A 325 7.18 19.15 1.70
C ASP A 325 8.22 18.05 1.95
N MET A 326 9.14 17.87 0.99
CA MET A 326 10.11 16.77 0.97
C MET A 326 11.06 16.79 2.18
N GLU A 327 11.46 17.96 2.65
CA GLU A 327 12.35 18.08 3.82
C GLU A 327 11.59 17.78 5.12
N ILE A 328 10.30 18.13 5.20
CA ILE A 328 9.48 17.76 6.35
C ILE A 328 9.24 16.24 6.37
N GLN A 329 9.01 15.61 5.21
CA GLN A 329 8.89 14.15 5.12
C GLN A 329 10.16 13.45 5.64
N LYS A 330 11.34 13.91 5.24
CA LYS A 330 12.63 13.34 5.71
C LYS A 330 12.85 13.54 7.21
N ARG A 331 12.54 14.72 7.74
CA ARG A 331 12.63 14.95 9.19
C ARG A 331 11.68 14.06 9.98
N SER A 332 10.45 13.90 9.48
CA SER A 332 9.45 13.02 10.08
C SER A 332 9.92 11.56 10.10
N LEU A 333 10.43 11.06 8.96
CA LEU A 333 10.96 9.70 8.88
C LEU A 333 12.17 9.50 9.79
N GLN A 334 13.10 10.47 9.84
CA GLN A 334 14.25 10.38 10.73
C GLN A 334 13.84 10.37 12.21
N SER A 335 12.90 11.24 12.61
CA SER A 335 12.35 11.22 13.97
C SER A 335 11.66 9.90 14.31
N PHE A 336 10.95 9.29 13.35
CA PHE A 336 10.34 7.98 13.53
C PHE A 336 11.40 6.89 13.75
N ILE A 337 12.46 6.89 12.94
CA ILE A 337 13.58 5.94 13.06
C ILE A 337 14.28 6.09 14.42
N ASP A 338 14.62 7.32 14.81
CA ASP A 338 15.48 7.57 15.96
C ASP A 338 14.75 7.48 17.29
N LYS A 339 13.45 7.83 17.33
CA LYS A 339 12.69 8.02 18.57
C LYS A 339 11.52 7.07 18.76
N VAL A 340 10.91 6.59 17.66
CA VAL A 340 9.71 5.74 17.74
C VAL A 340 10.08 4.25 17.63
N MET A 341 10.82 3.87 16.59
CA MET A 341 11.13 2.45 16.34
C MET A 341 11.86 1.77 17.50
N PRO A 342 12.82 2.41 18.21
CA PRO A 342 13.54 1.77 19.31
C PRO A 342 12.65 1.31 20.47
N GLU A 343 11.48 1.93 20.64
CA GLU A 343 10.52 1.59 21.71
C GLU A 343 9.78 0.26 21.48
N PHE A 344 9.95 -0.33 20.29
CA PHE A 344 9.28 -1.58 19.88
C PHE A 344 10.27 -2.72 19.56
N SER A 345 11.55 -2.55 19.89
CA SER A 345 12.63 -3.51 19.63
C SER A 345 12.63 -4.66 20.66
#